data_c73f268d2fab1269da104ebaf4f4e802
#
_entry.id   c73f268d2fab1269da104ebaf4f4e802
#
_cell.length_a   1.000
_cell.length_b   1.000
_cell.length_c   1.000
_cell.angle_alpha   90.00
_cell.angle_beta   90.00
_cell.angle_gamma   90.00
#
_symmetry.space_group_name_H-M   'P 1'
#
loop_
_entity.id
_entity.type
_entity.pdbx_description
1 polymer ?
#
loop_
_entity_poly.entity_id
_entity_poly.type
_entity_poly.pdbx_seq_one_letter_code
_entity_poly.pdbx_strand_id
1 'polypeptide(L)'
;MSDFFSVLLSKYNYWIYITLMMIGLYAMIAKNNLVKKIVGMNIFQTAIILFYISIGAKKGATLPIIEHAREGHGHEAGSFLVQAVNYINPLPHVLMLTAIVVSVATLGVALALAVRIYNRYKTLEEDEILSQIRKE
;
A
#
# COMPACT_ATOMS: atom_id res chain seq x y z
N MET A 1 -0.88 17.80 -28.54
CA MET A 1 0.23 17.50 -27.64
C MET A 1 0.03 18.05 -26.24
N SER A 2 -0.44 19.27 -26.07
CA SER A 2 -0.73 19.86 -24.75
C SER A 2 -1.74 19.06 -23.93
N ASP A 3 -2.80 18.52 -24.55
CA ASP A 3 -3.84 17.76 -23.86
C ASP A 3 -3.34 16.40 -23.38
N PHE A 4 -2.49 15.75 -24.16
CA PHE A 4 -1.85 14.50 -23.77
C PHE A 4 -0.94 14.70 -22.55
N PHE A 5 -0.16 15.78 -22.56
CA PHE A 5 0.71 16.16 -21.44
C PHE A 5 -0.08 16.48 -20.18
N SER A 6 -1.19 17.20 -20.32
CA SER A 6 -2.05 17.52 -19.17
C SER A 6 -2.70 16.28 -18.56
N VAL A 7 -3.11 15.32 -19.37
CA VAL A 7 -3.67 14.04 -18.91
C VAL A 7 -2.59 13.22 -18.19
N LEU A 8 -1.38 13.18 -18.72
CA LEU A 8 -0.26 12.51 -18.07
C LEU A 8 0.06 13.15 -16.69
N LEU A 9 0.10 14.47 -16.64
CA LEU A 9 0.37 15.19 -15.41
C LEU A 9 -0.76 15.04 -14.38
N SER A 10 -2.00 14.96 -14.82
CA SER A 10 -3.14 14.76 -13.91
C SER A 10 -3.14 13.40 -13.25
N LYS A 11 -2.50 12.42 -13.86
CA LYS A 11 -2.41 11.04 -13.36
C LYS A 11 -1.01 10.69 -12.82
N TYR A 12 -0.20 11.68 -12.48
CA TYR A 12 1.17 11.43 -12.00
C TYR A 12 1.22 10.56 -10.74
N ASN A 13 0.21 10.61 -9.88
CA ASN A 13 0.13 9.77 -8.69
C ASN A 13 0.11 8.28 -9.02
N TYR A 14 -0.66 7.87 -10.04
CA TYR A 14 -0.69 6.48 -10.48
C TYR A 14 0.65 6.02 -11.02
N TRP A 15 1.34 6.89 -11.74
CA TRP A 15 2.68 6.60 -12.26
C TRP A 15 3.69 6.38 -11.15
N ILE A 16 3.63 7.23 -10.10
CA ILE A 16 4.49 7.09 -8.93
C ILE A 16 4.26 5.75 -8.23
N TYR A 17 3.01 5.37 -8.01
CA TYR A 17 2.67 4.10 -7.35
C TYR A 17 3.12 2.88 -8.16
N ILE A 18 2.93 2.92 -9.46
CA ILE A 18 3.40 1.85 -10.36
C ILE A 18 4.93 1.77 -10.33
N THR A 19 5.61 2.90 -10.36
CA THR A 19 7.08 2.96 -10.29
C THR A 19 7.60 2.38 -8.97
N LEU A 20 7.00 2.75 -7.85
CA LEU A 20 7.33 2.19 -6.54
C LEU A 20 7.10 0.69 -6.48
N MET A 21 6.00 0.22 -7.06
CA MET A 21 5.68 -1.20 -7.14
C MET A 21 6.75 -1.97 -7.93
N MET A 22 7.18 -1.43 -9.05
CA MET A 22 8.24 -2.03 -9.86
C MET A 22 9.60 -2.04 -9.15
N ILE A 23 9.93 -0.96 -8.44
CA ILE A 23 11.16 -0.88 -7.64
C ILE A 23 11.15 -1.93 -6.52
N GLY A 24 10.04 -2.07 -5.80
CA GLY A 24 9.88 -3.07 -4.75
C GLY A 24 10.03 -4.50 -5.29
N LEU A 25 9.39 -4.79 -6.41
CA LEU A 25 9.49 -6.10 -7.06
C LEU A 25 10.93 -6.38 -7.52
N TYR A 26 11.58 -5.40 -8.13
CA TYR A 26 12.98 -5.51 -8.54
C TYR A 26 13.89 -5.81 -7.34
N ALA A 27 13.71 -5.10 -6.23
CA ALA A 27 14.50 -5.32 -5.03
C ALA A 27 14.30 -6.73 -4.46
N MET A 28 13.08 -7.26 -4.53
CA MET A 28 12.79 -8.62 -4.08
C MET A 28 13.50 -9.69 -4.94
N ILE A 29 13.57 -9.46 -6.24
CA ILE A 29 14.09 -10.46 -7.18
C ILE A 29 15.61 -10.34 -7.33
N ALA A 30 16.13 -9.12 -7.47
CA ALA A 30 17.50 -8.88 -7.87
C ALA A 30 18.51 -8.90 -6.71
N LYS A 31 18.06 -8.66 -5.48
CA LYS A 31 18.96 -8.60 -4.33
C LYS A 31 19.15 -9.97 -3.68
N ASN A 32 20.38 -10.31 -3.35
CA ASN A 32 20.74 -11.56 -2.69
C ASN A 32 20.62 -11.49 -1.16
N ASN A 33 20.71 -10.29 -0.59
CA ASN A 33 20.62 -10.10 0.84
C ASN A 33 19.17 -10.20 1.32
N LEU A 34 18.90 -11.04 2.31
CA LEU A 34 17.55 -11.26 2.83
C LEU A 34 16.92 -10.00 3.42
N VAL A 35 17.70 -9.16 4.09
CA VAL A 35 17.20 -7.89 4.63
C VAL A 35 16.74 -6.95 3.52
N LYS A 36 17.51 -6.87 2.43
CA LYS A 36 17.14 -6.07 1.25
C LYS A 36 15.88 -6.61 0.59
N LYS A 37 15.70 -7.92 0.52
CA LYS A 37 14.47 -8.55 0.02
C LYS A 37 13.26 -8.19 0.89
N ILE A 38 13.41 -8.20 2.20
CA ILE A 38 12.35 -7.83 3.14
C ILE A 38 11.97 -6.37 2.98
N VAL A 39 12.93 -5.46 2.83
CA VAL A 39 12.70 -4.05 2.56
C VAL A 39 11.97 -3.87 1.22
N GLY A 40 12.40 -4.58 0.18
CA GLY A 40 11.74 -4.56 -1.13
C GLY A 40 10.29 -5.03 -1.05
N MET A 41 10.01 -6.08 -0.30
CA MET A 41 8.65 -6.57 -0.05
C MET A 41 7.81 -5.50 0.67
N ASN A 42 8.37 -4.83 1.65
CA ASN A 42 7.67 -3.78 2.38
C ASN A 42 7.33 -2.58 1.48
N ILE A 43 8.26 -2.15 0.64
CA ILE A 43 8.01 -1.10 -0.37
C ILE A 43 6.91 -1.52 -1.33
N PHE A 44 6.94 -2.75 -1.81
CA PHE A 44 5.93 -3.28 -2.71
C PHE A 44 4.53 -3.29 -2.07
N GLN A 45 4.41 -3.76 -0.85
CA GLN A 45 3.16 -3.76 -0.10
C GLN A 45 2.62 -2.34 0.10
N THR A 46 3.48 -1.40 0.49
CA THR A 46 3.10 0.00 0.67
C THR A 46 2.60 0.61 -0.64
N ALA A 47 3.27 0.33 -1.75
CA ALA A 47 2.87 0.82 -3.07
C ALA A 47 1.48 0.29 -3.48
N ILE A 48 1.20 -0.98 -3.24
CA ILE A 48 -0.11 -1.59 -3.51
C ILE A 48 -1.19 -0.93 -2.66
N ILE A 49 -0.94 -0.71 -1.37
CA ILE A 49 -1.89 -0.08 -0.46
C ILE A 49 -2.20 1.34 -0.93
N LEU A 50 -1.19 2.13 -1.26
CA LEU A 50 -1.35 3.49 -1.77
C LEU A 50 -2.13 3.52 -3.09
N PHE A 51 -1.83 2.61 -4.00
CA PHE A 51 -2.55 2.47 -5.26
C PHE A 51 -4.02 2.16 -5.04
N TYR A 52 -4.32 1.25 -4.13
CA TYR A 52 -5.68 0.85 -3.81
C TYR A 52 -6.49 1.99 -3.20
N ILE A 53 -5.90 2.74 -2.27
CA ILE A 53 -6.51 3.93 -1.68
C ILE A 53 -6.78 4.99 -2.74
N SER A 54 -5.83 5.19 -3.64
CA SER A 54 -5.94 6.16 -4.74
C SER A 54 -7.11 5.87 -5.67
N ILE A 55 -7.38 4.59 -5.96
CA ILE A 55 -8.54 4.17 -6.74
C ILE A 55 -9.85 4.53 -6.03
N GLY A 56 -9.91 4.36 -4.71
CA GLY A 56 -11.08 4.67 -3.91
C GLY A 56 -11.32 6.15 -3.68
N ALA A 57 -10.31 7.00 -3.88
CA ALA A 57 -10.42 8.43 -3.67
C ALA A 57 -11.09 9.12 -4.86
N LYS A 58 -12.10 9.95 -4.56
CA LYS A 58 -12.77 10.80 -5.57
C LYS A 58 -12.38 12.25 -5.34
N LYS A 59 -12.03 12.98 -6.40
CA LYS A 59 -11.71 14.41 -6.32
C LYS A 59 -12.91 15.18 -5.81
N GLY A 60 -12.69 16.03 -4.79
CA GLY A 60 -13.74 16.86 -4.18
C GLY A 60 -14.71 16.10 -3.29
N ALA A 61 -14.52 14.81 -3.08
CA ALA A 61 -15.35 14.01 -2.20
C ALA A 61 -14.88 14.14 -0.74
N THR A 62 -15.81 14.09 0.19
CA THR A 62 -15.56 14.11 1.63
C THR A 62 -15.63 12.71 2.23
N LEU A 63 -15.14 12.56 3.45
CA LEU A 63 -15.33 11.34 4.21
C LEU A 63 -16.82 11.05 4.40
N PRO A 64 -17.27 9.80 4.45
CA PRO A 64 -18.68 9.45 4.58
C PRO A 64 -19.20 9.66 6.01
N ILE A 65 -18.98 10.85 6.55
CA ILE A 65 -19.54 11.30 7.79
C ILE A 65 -20.70 12.20 7.42
N ILE A 66 -21.91 11.86 7.84
CA ILE A 66 -23.09 12.65 7.58
C ILE A 66 -22.93 13.99 8.31
N GLU A 67 -22.81 15.06 7.55
CA GLU A 67 -22.74 16.40 8.11
C GLU A 67 -24.13 16.82 8.62
N HIS A 68 -24.49 16.37 9.82
CA HIS A 68 -25.72 16.76 10.46
C HIS A 68 -25.63 18.09 11.19
N ALA A 69 -24.47 18.72 11.21
CA ALA A 69 -24.20 19.70 12.25
C ALA A 69 -24.15 21.16 11.79
N ARG A 70 -24.44 21.50 10.53
CA ARG A 70 -24.20 22.87 10.09
C ARG A 70 -25.37 23.66 9.54
N GLU A 71 -26.52 23.07 9.38
CA GLU A 71 -27.68 23.89 8.99
C GLU A 71 -28.80 23.73 10.01
N GLY A 72 -28.94 24.77 10.77
CA GLY A 72 -29.92 24.87 11.81
C GLY A 72 -31.35 24.78 11.29
N HIS A 73 -32.19 24.13 12.09
CA HIS A 73 -33.62 24.28 12.14
C HIS A 73 -34.39 24.37 10.83
N GLY A 74 -34.62 23.23 10.23
CA GLY A 74 -35.66 23.05 9.26
C GLY A 74 -36.21 21.64 9.39
N HIS A 75 -37.36 21.54 10.06
CA HIS A 75 -38.12 20.31 10.08
C HIS A 75 -38.61 20.00 8.66
N GLU A 76 -37.85 19.21 7.93
CA GLU A 76 -38.42 18.42 6.86
C GLU A 76 -37.74 17.06 6.87
N ALA A 77 -38.47 16.08 7.37
CA ALA A 77 -38.16 14.70 7.26
C ALA A 77 -38.37 14.22 5.81
N GLY A 78 -37.68 14.85 4.88
CA GLY A 78 -37.79 14.54 3.46
C GLY A 78 -36.45 14.48 2.79
N SER A 79 -36.01 13.27 2.49
CA SER A 79 -34.92 12.96 1.59
C SER A 79 -33.52 13.31 2.10
N PHE A 80 -33.00 12.55 3.04
CA PHE A 80 -31.56 12.32 3.12
C PHE A 80 -31.13 11.49 1.90
N LEU A 81 -31.16 12.10 0.74
CA LEU A 81 -30.51 11.54 -0.41
C LEU A 81 -29.00 11.71 -0.20
N VAL A 82 -28.41 10.74 0.46
CA VAL A 82 -26.96 10.62 0.53
C VAL A 82 -26.48 10.46 -0.90
N GLN A 83 -26.02 11.56 -1.49
CA GLN A 83 -25.47 11.52 -2.82
C GLN A 83 -24.10 10.84 -2.73
N ALA A 84 -24.04 9.57 -3.11
CA ALA A 84 -22.81 8.79 -3.13
C ALA A 84 -21.69 9.48 -3.92
N VAL A 85 -22.04 10.40 -4.80
CA VAL A 85 -21.09 11.20 -5.58
C VAL A 85 -20.25 12.13 -4.69
N ASN A 86 -20.78 12.58 -3.56
CA ASN A 86 -20.11 13.52 -2.67
C ASN A 86 -19.18 12.86 -1.65
N TYR A 87 -19.19 11.53 -1.57
CA TYR A 87 -18.41 10.79 -0.59
C TYR A 87 -17.38 9.90 -1.26
N ILE A 88 -16.22 9.79 -0.61
CA ILE A 88 -15.17 8.83 -0.98
C ILE A 88 -15.69 7.44 -0.64
N ASN A 89 -15.40 6.45 -1.51
CA ASN A 89 -15.67 5.07 -1.18
C ASN A 89 -14.89 4.67 0.10
N PRO A 90 -15.56 4.32 1.22
CA PRO A 90 -14.89 4.05 2.49
C PRO A 90 -14.19 2.69 2.53
N LEU A 91 -14.57 1.75 1.66
CA LEU A 91 -14.04 0.39 1.66
C LEU A 91 -12.51 0.34 1.54
N PRO A 92 -11.86 1.04 0.59
CA PRO A 92 -10.40 1.05 0.51
C PRO A 92 -9.73 1.61 1.78
N HIS A 93 -10.28 2.64 2.39
CA HIS A 93 -9.75 3.22 3.63
C HIS A 93 -9.88 2.28 4.83
N VAL A 94 -10.99 1.57 4.94
CA VAL A 94 -11.21 0.59 6.00
C VAL A 94 -10.29 -0.61 5.82
N LEU A 95 -10.16 -1.10 4.60
CA LEU A 95 -9.25 -2.20 4.27
C LEU A 95 -7.78 -1.80 4.46
N MET A 96 -7.45 -0.52 4.34
CA MET A 96 -6.11 -0.01 4.60
C MET A 96 -5.64 -0.30 6.02
N LEU A 97 -6.48 -0.09 7.03
CA LEU A 97 -6.13 -0.39 8.41
C LEU A 97 -5.79 -1.87 8.61
N THR A 98 -6.59 -2.75 8.03
CA THR A 98 -6.32 -4.19 8.04
C THR A 98 -5.02 -4.51 7.30
N ALA A 99 -4.80 -3.89 6.15
CA ALA A 99 -3.59 -4.08 5.36
C ALA A 99 -2.33 -3.61 6.10
N ILE A 100 -2.39 -2.50 6.82
CA ILE A 100 -1.27 -2.01 7.64
C ILE A 100 -0.92 -3.02 8.74
N VAL A 101 -1.91 -3.53 9.45
CA VAL A 101 -1.70 -4.54 10.50
C VAL A 101 -1.06 -5.80 9.92
N VAL A 102 -1.57 -6.29 8.80
CA VAL A 102 -1.02 -7.47 8.11
C VAL A 102 0.41 -7.21 7.64
N SER A 103 0.69 -6.04 7.08
CA SER A 103 2.04 -5.68 6.63
C SER A 103 3.05 -5.67 7.78
N VAL A 104 2.69 -5.08 8.90
CA VAL A 104 3.56 -5.04 10.10
C VAL A 104 3.78 -6.43 10.66
N ALA A 105 2.75 -7.24 10.75
CA ALA A 105 2.84 -8.62 11.25
C ALA A 105 3.72 -9.47 10.33
N THR A 106 3.54 -9.37 9.03
CA THR A 106 4.35 -10.08 8.02
C THR A 106 5.82 -9.64 8.10
N LEU A 107 6.07 -8.34 8.25
CA LEU A 107 7.41 -7.80 8.40
C LEU A 107 8.09 -8.34 9.67
N GLY A 108 7.37 -8.39 10.78
CA GLY A 108 7.87 -8.93 12.04
C GLY A 108 8.26 -10.41 11.92
N VAL A 109 7.41 -11.22 11.31
CA VAL A 109 7.68 -12.64 11.05
C VAL A 109 8.88 -12.81 10.12
N ALA A 110 8.96 -12.01 9.06
CA ALA A 110 10.06 -12.06 8.10
C ALA A 110 11.40 -11.71 8.77
N LEU A 111 11.44 -10.69 9.61
CA LEU A 111 12.63 -10.30 10.36
C LEU A 111 13.04 -11.36 11.39
N ALA A 112 12.07 -11.97 12.07
CA ALA A 112 12.34 -13.06 13.00
C ALA A 112 12.95 -14.28 12.30
N LEU A 113 12.44 -14.65 11.13
CA LEU A 113 13.00 -15.71 10.31
C LEU A 113 14.39 -15.36 9.80
N ALA A 114 14.63 -14.11 9.42
CA ALA A 114 15.95 -13.65 9.00
C ALA A 114 16.99 -13.77 10.13
N VAL A 115 16.61 -13.39 11.35
CA VAL A 115 17.46 -13.56 12.53
C VAL A 115 17.77 -15.04 12.78
N ARG A 116 16.77 -15.89 12.68
CA ARG A 116 16.93 -17.34 12.86
C ARG A 116 17.87 -17.94 11.81
N ILE A 117 17.73 -17.55 10.57
CA ILE A 117 18.61 -17.97 9.48
C ILE A 117 20.04 -17.50 9.72
N TYR A 118 20.21 -16.24 10.14
CA TYR A 118 21.51 -15.69 10.46
C TYR A 118 22.20 -16.47 11.59
N ASN A 119 21.47 -16.83 12.64
CA ASN A 119 22.00 -17.60 13.76
C ASN A 119 22.43 -19.01 13.33
N ARG A 120 21.76 -19.60 12.37
CA ARG A 120 22.08 -20.95 11.86
C ARG A 120 23.24 -20.94 10.85
N TYR A 121 23.20 -20.04 9.87
CA TYR A 121 24.15 -20.01 8.75
C TYR A 121 25.21 -18.92 8.87
N LYS A 122 25.08 -18.01 9.81
CA LYS A 122 25.97 -16.85 10.05
C LYS A 122 26.11 -15.91 8.86
N THR A 123 25.14 -15.92 7.95
CA THR A 123 25.09 -15.04 6.79
C THR A 123 23.63 -14.75 6.41
N LEU A 124 23.40 -13.61 5.78
CA LEU A 124 22.11 -13.23 5.20
C LEU A 124 22.16 -13.25 3.65
N GLU A 125 23.32 -13.59 3.07
CA GLU A 125 23.44 -13.71 1.62
C GLU A 125 22.82 -15.03 1.14
N GLU A 126 21.88 -14.92 0.20
CA GLU A 126 21.13 -16.07 -0.31
C GLU A 126 22.04 -17.12 -0.94
N ASP A 127 23.02 -16.69 -1.73
CA ASP A 127 23.96 -17.58 -2.41
C ASP A 127 24.77 -18.44 -1.44
N GLU A 128 25.24 -17.82 -0.36
CA GLU A 128 26.01 -18.50 0.67
C GLU A 128 25.13 -19.49 1.46
N ILE A 129 23.88 -19.11 1.77
CA ILE A 129 22.92 -19.97 2.45
C ILE A 129 22.64 -21.22 1.60
N LEU A 130 22.36 -21.01 0.32
CA LEU A 130 22.09 -22.12 -0.61
C LEU A 130 23.29 -23.04 -0.78
N SER A 131 24.51 -22.50 -0.78
CA SER A 131 25.73 -23.30 -0.87
C SER A 131 25.93 -24.17 0.38
N GLN A 132 25.60 -23.65 1.55
CA GLN A 132 25.67 -24.42 2.80
C GLN A 132 24.61 -25.53 2.86
N ILE A 133 23.38 -25.25 2.46
CA ILE A 133 22.31 -26.25 2.39
C ILE A 133 22.68 -27.37 1.44
N ARG A 134 23.32 -27.04 0.34
CA ARG A 134 23.73 -28.02 -0.67
C ARG A 134 24.87 -28.96 -0.19
N LYS A 135 25.63 -28.55 0.83
CA LYS A 135 26.69 -29.32 1.45
C LYS A 135 26.20 -30.25 2.57
N GLU A 136 25.00 -29.98 3.13
CA GLU A 136 24.32 -30.84 4.10
C GLU A 136 23.62 -32.01 3.38
#